data_184396c505c4d26702aede8b8645ed73
#
_entry.id   184396c505c4d26702aede8b8645ed73
#
_cell.length_a   1.000
_cell.length_b   1.000
_cell.length_c   1.000
_cell.angle_alpha   90.00
_cell.angle_beta   90.00
_cell.angle_gamma   90.00
#
_symmetry.space_group_name_H-M   'P 1'
#
loop_
_entity.id
_entity.type
_entity.pdbx_description
1 polymer ?
#
loop_
_entity_poly.entity_id
_entity_poly.type
_entity_poly.pdbx_seq_one_letter_code
_entity_poly.pdbx_strand_id
1 'polypeptide(L)'
;TDDNGRYSLKVSPGKCTLVVSLIGYQTVKSTSNIQQNKTLNFTLEESAVTLNSVEVYGKTQTQKVKEGVFSVNALDIKPIVNSLNNLNDLVNRTTGIKVREEGGVGSDFDLSINGLSGNSIRYFLDGMPLDTKGSGVSLANLPVNIIDRIEIYKGVVPASLGTDALGGAINIITKQEKKNYLDVSYGIGSFHTHKADLNAQFVEPKTGLIIRPTVGVNYSKNDYRMKDVQMRDESGDNFIYGNPKRFHDDYFSLLGQIEVGVANKSWADAFFVSASYSKTDKELQTGAVQTKVYGMAERNSDAWNISAHYQKRNFILKNMQLNTALSHTWDHSLTVDTTYRKYYWDGGYIDGQRNEIMGKERSMRHYKRPLTVVRANLDYKLNNHHNFNLNYHLSRTGNDRYDDLDTTFEPSNDVVSKHILGFSYNQSLLEGKMENVFFIKDYINHPNIRQTDQPSVTGSEAVQGSTTKNYLGYGVGLRYTVAEALAVKVSYEHSVRLPIARELLGNGTNIYANVALKPENSDNFNAGLFGTWHPGTGHTFYYEASGFFRKVDNYIQSEVAEKEGTMKYTNVPAVHIKGVDCLLYTSPSPRDTERSR
;
A
#
# COMPACT_ATOMS: atom_id res chain seq x y z
N THR A 1 23.44 38.03 19.23
CA THR A 1 24.47 38.77 18.47
C THR A 1 23.88 39.26 17.16
N ASP A 2 24.29 40.46 16.72
CA ASP A 2 24.00 40.96 15.38
C ASP A 2 24.98 40.38 14.33
N ASP A 3 24.76 40.70 13.05
CA ASP A 3 25.59 40.23 11.94
C ASP A 3 27.06 40.76 11.98
N ASN A 4 27.34 41.76 12.83
CA ASN A 4 28.66 42.33 13.09
C ASN A 4 29.33 41.78 14.37
N GLY A 5 28.70 40.76 14.99
CA GLY A 5 29.20 40.15 16.20
C GLY A 5 28.97 40.96 17.50
N ARG A 6 28.16 42.03 17.45
CA ARG A 6 27.87 42.84 18.64
C ARG A 6 26.75 42.19 19.46
N TYR A 7 26.89 42.22 20.77
CA TYR A 7 25.90 41.70 21.70
C TYR A 7 25.63 42.67 22.83
N SER A 8 24.43 42.57 23.42
CA SER A 8 24.07 43.33 24.64
C SER A 8 23.30 42.38 25.59
N LEU A 9 23.78 42.29 26.81
CA LEU A 9 23.16 41.45 27.85
C LEU A 9 22.90 42.30 29.10
N LYS A 10 21.69 42.18 29.62
CA LYS A 10 21.32 42.75 30.95
C LYS A 10 21.55 41.66 31.99
N VAL A 11 22.48 41.93 32.90
CA VAL A 11 22.79 41.00 34.01
C VAL A 11 22.68 41.71 35.35
N SER A 12 22.36 41.01 36.43
CA SER A 12 22.36 41.56 37.78
C SER A 12 23.80 41.85 38.23
N PRO A 13 24.03 42.92 39.01
CA PRO A 13 25.38 43.21 39.55
C PRO A 13 25.92 42.03 40.35
N GLY A 14 27.16 41.63 40.09
CA GLY A 14 27.82 40.52 40.75
C GLY A 14 28.75 39.72 39.85
N LYS A 15 29.21 38.58 40.32
CA LYS A 15 30.07 37.64 39.56
C LYS A 15 29.22 36.93 38.51
N CYS A 16 29.53 37.17 37.24
CA CYS A 16 28.82 36.62 36.09
C CYS A 16 29.79 35.82 35.21
N THR A 17 29.40 34.65 34.77
CA THR A 17 30.16 33.83 33.78
C THR A 17 29.47 33.92 32.44
N LEU A 18 30.17 34.45 31.47
CA LEU A 18 29.76 34.51 30.07
C LEU A 18 30.34 33.31 29.31
N VAL A 19 29.48 32.65 28.53
CA VAL A 19 29.87 31.57 27.64
C VAL A 19 29.62 32.05 26.21
N VAL A 20 30.66 32.10 25.42
CA VAL A 20 30.58 32.50 24.00
C VAL A 20 30.92 31.28 23.15
N SER A 21 29.99 30.91 22.26
CA SER A 21 30.12 29.76 21.38
C SER A 21 29.64 30.11 19.97
N LEU A 22 30.37 29.62 18.97
CA LEU A 22 30.02 29.70 17.56
C LEU A 22 30.41 28.37 16.90
N ILE A 23 29.60 27.90 15.95
CA ILE A 23 29.90 26.68 15.22
C ILE A 23 31.21 26.85 14.44
N GLY A 24 32.14 25.91 14.61
CA GLY A 24 33.48 25.99 14.01
C GLY A 24 34.56 26.71 14.87
N TYR A 25 34.20 27.18 16.07
CA TYR A 25 35.12 27.86 16.98
C TYR A 25 35.12 27.21 18.37
N GLN A 26 36.23 27.37 19.12
CA GLN A 26 36.34 26.91 20.51
C GLN A 26 35.45 27.78 21.42
N THR A 27 34.69 27.12 22.29
CA THR A 27 33.82 27.80 23.26
C THR A 27 34.69 28.49 24.32
N VAL A 28 34.55 29.81 24.47
CA VAL A 28 35.25 30.60 25.48
C VAL A 28 34.36 30.85 26.67
N LYS A 29 34.83 30.54 27.87
CA LYS A 29 34.15 30.88 29.14
C LYS A 29 34.94 31.95 29.87
N SER A 30 34.31 33.08 30.18
CA SER A 30 34.92 34.19 30.91
C SER A 30 34.07 34.59 32.12
N THR A 31 34.68 34.63 33.28
CA THR A 31 34.02 35.05 34.52
C THR A 31 34.48 36.41 34.88
N SER A 32 33.57 37.40 35.00
CA SER A 32 33.83 38.78 35.39
C SER A 32 32.89 39.23 36.49
N ASN A 33 33.39 40.10 37.40
CA ASN A 33 32.54 40.75 38.35
C ASN A 33 32.02 42.06 37.70
N ILE A 34 30.71 42.14 37.49
CA ILE A 34 30.04 43.23 36.80
C ILE A 34 29.27 44.05 37.78
N GLN A 35 29.73 45.25 38.11
CA GLN A 35 29.07 46.19 39.01
C GLN A 35 28.52 47.44 38.30
N GLN A 36 28.95 47.67 37.04
CA GLN A 36 28.50 48.76 36.17
C GLN A 36 28.61 48.33 34.72
N ASN A 37 28.10 49.15 33.79
CA ASN A 37 28.22 48.83 32.34
C ASN A 37 29.65 48.53 31.96
N LYS A 38 29.88 47.36 31.36
CA LYS A 38 31.20 46.87 30.96
C LYS A 38 31.16 46.30 29.56
N THR A 39 32.07 46.68 28.71
CA THR A 39 32.26 46.08 27.40
C THR A 39 33.29 44.96 27.52
N LEU A 40 32.94 43.77 26.99
CA LEU A 40 33.81 42.60 26.94
C LEU A 40 33.88 42.13 25.52
N ASN A 41 35.10 42.01 24.99
CA ASN A 41 35.36 41.46 23.66
C ASN A 41 35.93 40.06 23.79
N PHE A 42 35.51 39.18 22.90
CA PHE A 42 35.98 37.80 22.86
C PHE A 42 36.52 37.50 21.46
N THR A 43 37.73 36.94 21.40
CA THR A 43 38.28 36.36 20.19
C THR A 43 38.06 34.84 20.27
N LEU A 44 37.39 34.29 19.29
CA LEU A 44 37.20 32.85 19.18
C LEU A 44 38.27 32.27 18.26
N GLU A 45 38.95 31.24 18.73
CA GLU A 45 39.91 30.48 17.91
C GLU A 45 39.18 29.47 17.09
N GLU A 46 39.53 29.30 15.82
CA GLU A 46 38.97 28.26 14.98
C GLU A 46 39.29 26.90 15.60
N SER A 47 38.24 26.16 15.85
CA SER A 47 38.37 24.78 16.25
C SER A 47 38.49 23.92 14.99
N ALA A 48 39.70 23.41 14.73
CA ALA A 48 39.85 22.26 13.83
C ALA A 48 39.26 20.99 14.45
N VAL A 49 38.07 21.09 15.06
CA VAL A 49 37.27 19.96 15.38
C VAL A 49 36.79 19.43 14.04
N THR A 50 37.41 18.37 13.58
CA THR A 50 36.67 17.37 12.78
C THR A 50 35.29 17.30 13.41
N LEU A 51 34.27 17.75 12.71
CA LEU A 51 32.89 17.51 13.07
C LEU A 51 32.79 16.00 13.22
N ASN A 52 32.96 15.51 14.44
CA ASN A 52 32.36 14.26 14.79
C ASN A 52 30.91 14.48 14.38
N SER A 53 30.48 13.80 13.33
CA SER A 53 29.12 13.81 12.88
C SER A 53 28.28 13.85 14.14
N VAL A 54 27.47 14.91 14.31
CA VAL A 54 26.43 14.91 15.31
C VAL A 54 25.50 13.84 14.78
N GLU A 55 25.78 12.61 15.16
CA GLU A 55 24.83 11.52 15.00
C GLU A 55 23.63 11.95 15.83
N VAL A 56 22.63 12.48 15.14
CA VAL A 56 21.31 12.68 15.72
C VAL A 56 20.79 11.27 15.98
N TYR A 57 20.98 10.79 17.21
CA TYR A 57 20.52 9.48 17.70
C TYR A 57 18.99 9.39 17.80
N GLY A 58 18.29 9.94 16.83
CA GLY A 58 16.85 9.78 16.65
C GLY A 58 16.59 8.74 15.57
N LYS A 59 16.19 7.51 15.97
CA LYS A 59 15.73 6.51 14.99
C LYS A 59 14.63 7.10 14.11
N THR A 60 14.78 7.01 12.78
CA THR A 60 13.74 7.41 11.85
C THR A 60 12.47 6.59 12.07
N GLN A 61 11.31 7.08 11.63
CA GLN A 61 10.07 6.29 11.72
C GLN A 61 10.20 4.96 10.95
N THR A 62 10.84 4.98 9.80
CA THR A 62 11.16 3.78 9.01
C THR A 62 11.95 2.76 9.82
N GLN A 63 12.98 3.21 10.55
CA GLN A 63 13.78 2.33 11.39
C GLN A 63 13.00 1.79 12.59
N LYS A 64 12.18 2.62 13.25
CA LYS A 64 11.32 2.18 14.36
C LYS A 64 10.34 1.08 13.93
N VAL A 65 9.77 1.19 12.73
CA VAL A 65 8.87 0.18 12.18
C VAL A 65 9.62 -1.13 11.89
N LYS A 66 10.82 -1.06 11.28
CA LYS A 66 11.66 -2.24 11.01
C LYS A 66 12.07 -2.98 12.28
N GLU A 67 12.41 -2.24 13.31
CA GLU A 67 12.84 -2.79 14.60
C GLU A 67 11.67 -3.23 15.49
N GLY A 68 10.43 -3.08 15.05
CA GLY A 68 9.25 -3.55 15.76
C GLY A 68 9.19 -5.08 15.93
N VAL A 69 8.17 -5.54 16.63
CA VAL A 69 7.97 -6.96 16.99
C VAL A 69 7.70 -7.83 15.77
N PHE A 70 7.03 -7.28 14.76
CA PHE A 70 6.69 -8.01 13.53
C PHE A 70 7.79 -7.95 12.48
N SER A 71 7.76 -8.88 11.53
CA SER A 71 8.63 -8.83 10.35
C SER A 71 8.10 -7.81 9.36
N VAL A 72 8.73 -6.63 9.28
CA VAL A 72 8.28 -5.51 8.45
C VAL A 72 9.45 -4.94 7.66
N ASN A 73 9.29 -4.84 6.34
CA ASN A 73 10.16 -4.01 5.54
C ASN A 73 9.56 -2.61 5.43
N ALA A 74 10.30 -1.60 5.82
CA ALA A 74 9.91 -0.21 5.63
C ALA A 74 10.86 0.45 4.63
N LEU A 75 10.30 1.00 3.56
CA LEU A 75 11.03 1.61 2.46
C LEU A 75 10.84 3.12 2.49
N ASP A 76 11.94 3.86 2.54
CA ASP A 76 11.94 5.30 2.29
C ASP A 76 11.92 5.52 0.78
N ILE A 77 11.04 6.37 0.29
CA ILE A 77 10.90 6.61 -1.15
C ILE A 77 11.67 7.83 -1.65
N LYS A 78 12.28 8.62 -0.77
CA LYS A 78 13.07 9.80 -1.16
C LYS A 78 14.06 9.55 -2.30
N PRO A 79 14.74 8.38 -2.37
CA PRO A 79 15.68 8.09 -3.46
C PRO A 79 15.03 7.96 -4.84
N ILE A 80 13.71 7.74 -4.94
CA ILE A 80 13.02 7.44 -6.20
C ILE A 80 11.95 8.45 -6.61
N VAL A 81 11.65 9.43 -5.76
CA VAL A 81 10.61 10.46 -6.04
C VAL A 81 10.82 11.16 -7.39
N ASN A 82 12.08 11.31 -7.83
CA ASN A 82 12.44 11.94 -9.09
C ASN A 82 12.63 10.95 -10.25
N SER A 83 12.11 9.72 -10.13
CA SER A 83 12.21 8.70 -11.17
C SER A 83 10.83 8.37 -11.77
N LEU A 84 10.81 7.83 -12.99
CA LEU A 84 9.61 7.32 -13.64
C LEU A 84 9.12 5.98 -13.09
N ASN A 85 9.85 5.41 -12.11
CA ASN A 85 9.49 4.14 -11.51
C ASN A 85 8.10 4.21 -10.87
N ASN A 86 7.34 3.14 -11.01
CA ASN A 86 6.10 2.94 -10.27
C ASN A 86 6.38 2.29 -8.90
N LEU A 87 5.36 2.16 -8.06
CA LEU A 87 5.52 1.53 -6.75
C LEU A 87 5.81 0.02 -6.84
N ASN A 88 5.34 -0.65 -7.88
CA ASN A 88 5.64 -2.06 -8.13
C ASN A 88 7.14 -2.28 -8.29
N ASP A 89 7.83 -1.42 -9.04
CA ASP A 89 9.29 -1.49 -9.23
C ASP A 89 10.05 -1.36 -7.91
N LEU A 90 9.58 -0.45 -7.04
CA LEU A 90 10.19 -0.24 -5.73
C LEU A 90 9.99 -1.44 -4.81
N VAL A 91 8.75 -1.89 -4.71
CA VAL A 91 8.37 -3.01 -3.84
C VAL A 91 9.05 -4.30 -4.31
N ASN A 92 9.19 -4.51 -5.62
CA ASN A 92 9.87 -5.68 -6.21
C ASN A 92 11.37 -5.77 -5.87
N ARG A 93 12.02 -4.65 -5.48
CA ARG A 93 13.42 -4.64 -5.03
C ARG A 93 13.59 -5.08 -3.57
N THR A 94 12.49 -5.39 -2.90
CA THR A 94 12.47 -5.73 -1.47
C THR A 94 12.55 -7.24 -1.28
N THR A 95 13.36 -7.68 -0.31
CA THR A 95 13.51 -9.12 -0.01
C THR A 95 12.17 -9.76 0.37
N GLY A 96 11.96 -10.98 -0.12
CA GLY A 96 10.72 -11.75 0.12
C GLY A 96 9.53 -11.28 -0.70
N ILE A 97 9.71 -10.31 -1.61
CA ILE A 97 8.64 -9.81 -2.48
C ILE A 97 8.97 -10.04 -3.94
N LYS A 98 7.97 -10.45 -4.69
CA LYS A 98 8.06 -10.60 -6.14
C LYS A 98 6.83 -9.97 -6.77
N VAL A 99 7.05 -9.05 -7.70
CA VAL A 99 6.01 -8.50 -8.57
C VAL A 99 6.23 -9.06 -9.97
N ARG A 100 5.16 -9.59 -10.55
CA ARG A 100 5.12 -10.05 -11.94
C ARG A 100 4.04 -9.25 -12.66
N GLU A 101 4.45 -8.38 -13.55
CA GLU A 101 3.56 -7.64 -14.44
C GLU A 101 3.26 -8.47 -15.70
N GLU A 102 2.03 -8.43 -16.18
CA GLU A 102 1.57 -9.23 -17.32
C GLU A 102 1.79 -8.53 -18.66
N GLY A 103 2.18 -7.25 -18.63
CA GLY A 103 2.37 -6.47 -19.86
C GLY A 103 2.96 -5.08 -19.62
N GLY A 104 2.54 -4.12 -20.43
CA GLY A 104 2.92 -2.71 -20.33
C GLY A 104 2.24 -1.94 -19.19
N VAL A 105 2.32 -0.62 -19.25
CA VAL A 105 1.68 0.27 -18.26
C VAL A 105 0.18 -0.01 -18.19
N GLY A 106 -0.35 -0.16 -16.96
CA GLY A 106 -1.77 -0.48 -16.73
C GLY A 106 -2.14 -1.94 -16.95
N SER A 107 -1.17 -2.83 -17.20
CA SER A 107 -1.43 -4.28 -17.17
C SER A 107 -1.72 -4.75 -15.75
N ASP A 108 -2.43 -5.87 -15.67
CA ASP A 108 -2.59 -6.56 -14.41
C ASP A 108 -1.22 -7.04 -13.89
N PHE A 109 -1.07 -7.16 -12.59
CA PHE A 109 0.14 -7.67 -11.96
C PHE A 109 -0.21 -8.61 -10.81
N ASP A 110 0.65 -9.57 -10.57
CA ASP A 110 0.62 -10.43 -9.40
C ASP A 110 1.77 -10.07 -8.46
N LEU A 111 1.44 -9.78 -7.20
CA LEU A 111 2.41 -9.49 -6.16
C LEU A 111 2.38 -10.62 -5.14
N SER A 112 3.54 -11.18 -4.82
CA SER A 112 3.69 -12.18 -3.78
C SER A 112 4.58 -11.68 -2.65
N ILE A 113 4.20 -12.00 -1.42
CA ILE A 113 4.97 -11.81 -0.20
C ILE A 113 5.25 -13.17 0.40
N ASN A 114 6.52 -13.57 0.46
CA ASN A 114 6.94 -14.85 1.01
C ASN A 114 6.13 -16.03 0.45
N GLY A 115 5.84 -16.01 -0.87
CA GLY A 115 5.18 -17.09 -1.60
C GLY A 115 3.65 -17.07 -1.57
N LEU A 116 3.01 -16.19 -0.80
CA LEU A 116 1.56 -15.95 -0.87
C LEU A 116 1.28 -14.74 -1.78
N SER A 117 0.26 -14.85 -2.63
CA SER A 117 -0.07 -13.84 -3.63
C SER A 117 -1.57 -13.54 -3.73
N GLY A 118 -1.92 -12.66 -4.65
CA GLY A 118 -3.30 -12.31 -4.96
C GLY A 118 -4.00 -11.66 -3.77
N ASN A 119 -5.24 -12.10 -3.52
CA ASN A 119 -6.09 -11.53 -2.46
C ASN A 119 -5.67 -11.89 -1.02
N SER A 120 -4.62 -12.71 -0.85
CA SER A 120 -4.00 -12.96 0.46
C SER A 120 -3.20 -11.75 0.97
N ILE A 121 -2.90 -10.79 0.08
CA ILE A 121 -2.21 -9.54 0.39
C ILE A 121 -3.23 -8.39 0.35
N ARG A 122 -3.13 -7.47 1.32
CA ARG A 122 -3.98 -6.28 1.38
C ARG A 122 -3.17 -5.01 1.22
N TYR A 123 -3.74 -4.05 0.50
CA TYR A 123 -3.13 -2.76 0.21
C TYR A 123 -3.86 -1.65 0.96
N PHE A 124 -3.10 -0.77 1.58
CA PHE A 124 -3.61 0.36 2.36
C PHE A 124 -2.93 1.66 1.96
N LEU A 125 -3.68 2.74 2.05
CA LEU A 125 -3.20 4.11 2.00
C LEU A 125 -3.57 4.78 3.34
N ASP A 126 -2.55 5.14 4.15
CA ASP A 126 -2.72 5.66 5.51
C ASP A 126 -3.62 4.77 6.39
N GLY A 127 -3.51 3.45 6.21
CA GLY A 127 -4.31 2.45 6.93
C GLY A 127 -5.75 2.28 6.44
N MET A 128 -6.19 3.00 5.41
CA MET A 128 -7.46 2.75 4.73
C MET A 128 -7.25 1.81 3.53
N PRO A 129 -8.12 0.85 3.27
CA PRO A 129 -8.01 -0.01 2.10
C PRO A 129 -7.90 0.80 0.80
N LEU A 130 -6.95 0.43 -0.06
CA LEU A 130 -6.71 1.13 -1.33
C LEU A 130 -7.94 1.09 -2.25
N ASP A 131 -8.76 0.04 -2.15
CA ASP A 131 -10.02 -0.14 -2.90
C ASP A 131 -11.00 1.04 -2.69
N THR A 132 -10.87 1.80 -1.61
CA THR A 132 -11.65 3.04 -1.38
C THR A 132 -11.38 4.13 -2.41
N LYS A 133 -10.34 4.01 -3.23
CA LYS A 133 -10.06 4.94 -4.33
C LYS A 133 -10.67 4.52 -5.66
N GLY A 134 -11.36 3.38 -5.70
CA GLY A 134 -11.99 2.79 -6.89
C GLY A 134 -11.18 1.65 -7.48
N SER A 135 -11.86 0.81 -8.27
CA SER A 135 -11.29 -0.42 -8.86
C SER A 135 -10.19 -0.17 -9.90
N GLY A 136 -10.12 1.04 -10.46
CA GLY A 136 -9.06 1.45 -11.40
C GLY A 136 -7.76 1.88 -10.71
N VAL A 137 -7.73 2.04 -9.37
CA VAL A 137 -6.54 2.49 -8.63
C VAL A 137 -5.77 1.29 -8.08
N SER A 138 -4.47 1.28 -8.33
CA SER A 138 -3.55 0.23 -7.89
C SER A 138 -2.18 0.81 -7.49
N LEU A 139 -1.28 -0.02 -7.00
CA LEU A 139 0.11 0.40 -6.74
C LEU A 139 0.81 0.96 -7.99
N ALA A 140 0.46 0.46 -9.17
CA ALA A 140 1.12 0.84 -10.42
C ALA A 140 0.83 2.28 -10.86
N ASN A 141 -0.34 2.83 -10.49
CA ASN A 141 -0.79 4.16 -10.96
C ASN A 141 -0.97 5.21 -9.86
N LEU A 142 -0.62 4.90 -8.59
CA LEU A 142 -0.58 5.91 -7.53
C LEU A 142 0.54 6.94 -7.78
N PRO A 143 0.28 8.24 -7.54
CA PRO A 143 1.31 9.27 -7.57
C PRO A 143 2.40 8.99 -6.53
N VAL A 144 3.65 8.84 -6.97
CA VAL A 144 4.78 8.53 -6.07
C VAL A 144 5.12 9.72 -5.17
N ASN A 145 4.89 10.93 -5.62
CA ASN A 145 5.25 12.16 -4.92
C ASN A 145 4.41 12.45 -3.66
N ILE A 146 3.27 11.77 -3.45
CA ILE A 146 2.47 11.90 -2.21
C ILE A 146 3.05 11.08 -1.05
N ILE A 147 3.92 10.13 -1.32
CA ILE A 147 4.31 9.08 -0.38
C ILE A 147 5.51 9.52 0.45
N ASP A 148 5.51 9.18 1.74
CA ASP A 148 6.64 9.31 2.66
C ASP A 148 7.43 7.99 2.73
N ARG A 149 6.72 6.89 3.00
CA ARG A 149 7.29 5.54 3.13
C ARG A 149 6.27 4.46 2.80
N ILE A 150 6.76 3.25 2.56
CA ILE A 150 5.94 2.05 2.39
C ILE A 150 6.29 1.07 3.50
N GLU A 151 5.30 0.58 4.22
CA GLU A 151 5.43 -0.44 5.25
C GLU A 151 4.88 -1.77 4.72
N ILE A 152 5.72 -2.81 4.69
CA ILE A 152 5.37 -4.12 4.15
C ILE A 152 5.45 -5.14 5.27
N TYR A 153 4.30 -5.56 5.76
CA TYR A 153 4.14 -6.57 6.80
C TYR A 153 4.18 -7.97 6.17
N LYS A 154 5.09 -8.82 6.63
CA LYS A 154 5.31 -10.16 6.06
C LYS A 154 4.66 -11.24 6.92
N GLY A 155 3.46 -11.66 6.52
CA GLY A 155 2.68 -12.71 7.19
C GLY A 155 1.89 -12.21 8.37
N VAL A 156 2.53 -11.91 9.50
CA VAL A 156 1.82 -11.42 10.69
C VAL A 156 1.52 -9.93 10.55
N VAL A 157 0.22 -9.57 10.65
CA VAL A 157 -0.25 -8.19 10.45
C VAL A 157 -0.86 -7.65 11.75
N PRO A 158 -0.47 -6.42 12.19
CA PRO A 158 -1.00 -5.84 13.42
C PRO A 158 -2.53 -5.78 13.42
N ALA A 159 -3.15 -6.07 14.57
CA ALA A 159 -4.59 -5.96 14.74
C ALA A 159 -5.10 -4.54 14.48
N SER A 160 -4.28 -3.53 14.72
CA SER A 160 -4.58 -2.13 14.45
C SER A 160 -4.83 -1.80 12.97
N LEU A 161 -4.37 -2.61 12.02
CA LEU A 161 -4.73 -2.45 10.60
C LEU A 161 -6.13 -3.00 10.27
N GLY A 162 -6.72 -3.83 11.15
CA GLY A 162 -8.09 -4.31 10.97
C GLY A 162 -8.29 -5.08 9.66
N THR A 163 -7.42 -6.02 9.36
CA THR A 163 -7.40 -6.72 8.07
C THR A 163 -7.48 -8.24 8.21
N ASP A 164 -8.02 -8.87 7.18
CA ASP A 164 -8.06 -10.31 6.97
C ASP A 164 -6.92 -10.83 6.04
N ALA A 165 -5.79 -10.11 5.98
CA ALA A 165 -4.63 -10.52 5.18
C ALA A 165 -3.95 -11.77 5.77
N LEU A 166 -3.60 -12.76 4.93
CA LEU A 166 -2.83 -13.95 5.31
C LEU A 166 -1.36 -13.85 4.91
N GLY A 167 -1.10 -13.37 3.69
CA GLY A 167 0.26 -13.24 3.15
C GLY A 167 1.00 -12.05 3.68
N GLY A 168 0.27 -11.02 4.06
CA GLY A 168 0.81 -9.75 4.55
C GLY A 168 0.01 -8.54 4.09
N ALA A 169 0.51 -7.37 4.45
CA ALA A 169 -0.11 -6.10 4.09
C ALA A 169 0.94 -5.09 3.62
N ILE A 170 0.57 -4.29 2.64
CA ILE A 170 1.35 -3.15 2.16
C ILE A 170 0.60 -1.89 2.55
N ASN A 171 1.19 -1.09 3.45
CA ASN A 171 0.61 0.16 3.92
C ASN A 171 1.47 1.32 3.40
N ILE A 172 0.88 2.11 2.52
CA ILE A 172 1.49 3.30 1.93
C ILE A 172 1.18 4.46 2.86
N ILE A 173 2.22 5.11 3.38
CA ILE A 173 2.09 6.27 4.27
C ILE A 173 2.37 7.53 3.46
N THR A 174 1.42 8.46 3.47
CA THR A 174 1.57 9.74 2.78
C THR A 174 2.37 10.75 3.61
N LYS A 175 2.91 11.76 2.93
CA LYS A 175 3.63 12.87 3.56
C LYS A 175 2.72 13.62 4.55
N GLN A 176 3.16 13.74 5.80
CA GLN A 176 2.45 14.44 6.88
C GLN A 176 3.17 15.75 7.27
N GLU A 177 3.70 16.46 6.28
CA GLU A 177 4.40 17.72 6.51
C GLU A 177 3.43 18.81 7.00
N LYS A 178 3.94 19.75 7.80
CA LYS A 178 3.16 20.88 8.36
C LYS A 178 3.46 22.20 7.69
N LYS A 179 4.06 22.19 6.49
CA LYS A 179 4.48 23.37 5.75
C LYS A 179 3.84 23.41 4.37
N ASN A 180 3.78 24.58 3.78
CA ASN A 180 3.38 24.75 2.39
C ASN A 180 4.40 24.09 1.47
N TYR A 181 3.93 23.37 0.48
CA TYR A 181 4.78 22.83 -0.60
C TYR A 181 3.97 22.67 -1.88
N LEU A 182 4.68 22.63 -2.98
CA LEU A 182 4.19 22.27 -4.30
C LEU A 182 5.22 21.31 -4.92
N ASP A 183 4.76 20.14 -5.32
CA ASP A 183 5.54 19.09 -5.94
C ASP A 183 4.87 18.73 -7.26
N VAL A 184 5.57 18.95 -8.36
CA VAL A 184 5.08 18.67 -9.71
C VAL A 184 6.13 17.84 -10.41
N SER A 185 5.72 16.74 -11.01
CA SER A 185 6.58 15.89 -11.82
C SER A 185 5.94 15.57 -13.16
N TYR A 186 6.76 15.50 -14.19
CA TYR A 186 6.37 15.02 -15.50
C TYR A 186 7.46 14.13 -16.06
N GLY A 187 7.06 13.00 -16.59
CA GLY A 187 7.97 12.03 -17.15
C GLY A 187 7.45 11.47 -18.46
N ILE A 188 8.39 11.16 -19.36
CA ILE A 188 8.13 10.54 -20.65
C ILE A 188 8.95 9.26 -20.76
N GLY A 189 8.35 8.20 -21.30
CA GLY A 189 8.95 6.90 -21.46
C GLY A 189 8.71 6.28 -22.84
N SER A 190 9.21 5.07 -23.03
CA SER A 190 8.99 4.29 -24.25
C SER A 190 7.50 4.02 -24.48
N PHE A 191 7.12 3.74 -25.74
CA PHE A 191 5.76 3.40 -26.16
C PHE A 191 4.74 4.51 -25.86
N HIS A 192 5.15 5.77 -26.07
CA HIS A 192 4.37 6.98 -25.81
C HIS A 192 3.84 7.03 -24.36
N THR A 193 4.67 6.60 -23.41
CA THR A 193 4.31 6.67 -21.99
C THR A 193 4.50 8.08 -21.47
N HIS A 194 3.46 8.63 -20.83
CA HIS A 194 3.46 9.92 -20.18
C HIS A 194 2.95 9.76 -18.74
N LYS A 195 3.66 10.33 -17.79
CA LYS A 195 3.26 10.36 -16.39
C LYS A 195 3.36 11.79 -15.88
N ALA A 196 2.30 12.30 -15.27
CA ALA A 196 2.25 13.62 -14.67
C ALA A 196 1.63 13.54 -13.28
N ASP A 197 2.35 14.05 -12.28
CA ASP A 197 1.88 14.08 -10.90
C ASP A 197 1.97 15.50 -10.36
N LEU A 198 0.94 15.93 -9.62
CA LEU A 198 0.91 17.16 -8.86
C LEU A 198 0.50 16.83 -7.42
N ASN A 199 1.25 17.32 -6.46
CA ASN A 199 0.89 17.26 -5.06
C ASN A 199 1.25 18.58 -4.39
N ALA A 200 0.30 19.18 -3.69
CA ALA A 200 0.53 20.44 -2.99
C ALA A 200 -0.12 20.44 -1.62
N GLN A 201 0.37 21.30 -0.75
CA GLN A 201 -0.25 21.58 0.54
C GLN A 201 -0.20 23.06 0.83
N PHE A 202 -1.35 23.59 1.22
CA PHE A 202 -1.51 24.96 1.70
C PHE A 202 -1.95 24.91 3.16
N VAL A 203 -1.20 25.57 4.02
CA VAL A 203 -1.47 25.67 5.46
C VAL A 203 -1.69 27.13 5.82
N GLU A 204 -2.83 27.45 6.41
CA GLU A 204 -3.11 28.76 7.00
C GLU A 204 -2.80 28.71 8.51
N PRO A 205 -1.70 29.34 8.97
CA PRO A 205 -1.23 29.19 10.36
C PRO A 205 -2.22 29.73 11.40
N LYS A 206 -3.00 30.78 11.08
CA LYS A 206 -3.95 31.40 12.03
C LYS A 206 -5.16 30.53 12.29
N THR A 207 -5.72 29.97 11.25
CA THR A 207 -6.92 29.13 11.33
C THR A 207 -6.62 27.66 11.50
N GLY A 208 -5.39 27.22 11.19
CA GLY A 208 -4.99 25.82 11.14
C GLY A 208 -5.65 25.05 9.98
N LEU A 209 -6.23 25.77 9.01
CA LEU A 209 -6.80 25.19 7.79
C LEU A 209 -5.68 24.62 6.92
N ILE A 210 -5.91 23.41 6.42
CA ILE A 210 -5.00 22.71 5.52
C ILE A 210 -5.80 22.26 4.30
N ILE A 211 -5.25 22.53 3.11
CA ILE A 211 -5.83 22.10 1.83
C ILE A 211 -4.75 21.33 1.07
N ARG A 212 -5.07 20.12 0.60
CA ARG A 212 -4.16 19.23 -0.12
C ARG A 212 -4.77 18.77 -1.44
N PRO A 213 -4.51 19.43 -2.56
CA PRO A 213 -4.82 18.91 -3.88
C PRO A 213 -3.76 17.89 -4.31
N THR A 214 -4.21 16.80 -4.93
CA THR A 214 -3.37 15.77 -5.54
C THR A 214 -3.96 15.39 -6.89
N VAL A 215 -3.13 15.28 -7.91
CA VAL A 215 -3.51 14.79 -9.24
C VAL A 215 -2.41 13.87 -9.74
N GLY A 216 -2.80 12.72 -10.28
CA GLY A 216 -1.92 11.80 -10.99
C GLY A 216 -2.54 11.38 -12.31
N VAL A 217 -1.77 11.47 -13.39
CA VAL A 217 -2.18 11.06 -14.74
C VAL A 217 -1.14 10.15 -15.32
N ASN A 218 -1.57 9.01 -15.86
CA ASN A 218 -0.72 8.11 -16.62
C ASN A 218 -1.38 7.81 -17.96
N TYR A 219 -0.59 7.82 -19.03
CA TYR A 219 -0.98 7.38 -20.35
C TYR A 219 0.13 6.55 -20.97
N SER A 220 -0.20 5.51 -21.68
CA SER A 220 0.73 4.74 -22.50
C SER A 220 0.01 4.10 -23.67
N LYS A 221 0.61 4.15 -24.83
CA LYS A 221 0.13 3.43 -26.02
C LYS A 221 0.42 1.95 -25.98
N ASN A 222 1.45 1.53 -25.20
CA ASN A 222 1.88 0.13 -25.05
C ASN A 222 2.13 -0.61 -26.38
N ASP A 223 2.51 0.10 -27.46
CA ASP A 223 2.71 -0.46 -28.81
C ASP A 223 4.05 -1.20 -28.99
N TYR A 224 4.51 -1.87 -27.92
CA TYR A 224 5.74 -2.66 -27.95
C TYR A 224 5.57 -3.94 -28.80
N ARG A 225 6.71 -4.47 -29.26
CA ARG A 225 6.72 -5.70 -30.07
C ARG A 225 6.60 -6.94 -29.19
N MET A 226 5.66 -7.79 -29.53
CA MET A 226 5.59 -9.17 -29.04
C MET A 226 6.70 -10.00 -29.70
N LYS A 227 7.20 -11.00 -28.99
CA LYS A 227 8.24 -11.88 -29.51
C LYS A 227 7.68 -13.28 -29.74
N ASP A 228 7.96 -13.81 -30.96
CA ASP A 228 7.69 -15.19 -31.31
C ASP A 228 6.23 -15.62 -31.07
N VAL A 229 5.28 -14.79 -31.51
CA VAL A 229 3.85 -15.07 -31.39
C VAL A 229 3.28 -15.54 -32.72
N GLN A 230 2.25 -16.37 -32.63
CA GLN A 230 1.55 -16.89 -33.81
C GLN A 230 0.72 -15.78 -34.46
N MET A 231 0.97 -15.50 -35.71
CA MET A 231 0.24 -14.56 -36.56
C MET A 231 -0.09 -15.19 -37.91
N ARG A 232 -0.97 -14.57 -38.70
CA ARG A 232 -1.19 -15.03 -40.10
C ARG A 232 -0.12 -14.45 -41.00
N ASP A 233 0.15 -15.12 -42.11
CA ASP A 233 0.97 -14.60 -43.19
C ASP A 233 0.24 -13.50 -43.98
N GLU A 234 0.91 -12.87 -44.95
CA GLU A 234 0.34 -11.79 -45.77
C GLU A 234 -0.89 -12.24 -46.59
N SER A 235 -0.99 -13.53 -46.92
CA SER A 235 -2.17 -14.09 -47.59
C SER A 235 -3.36 -14.32 -46.64
N GLY A 236 -3.10 -14.42 -45.35
CA GLY A 236 -4.09 -14.76 -44.33
C GLY A 236 -4.42 -16.24 -44.23
N ASP A 237 -3.78 -17.09 -45.04
CA ASP A 237 -4.11 -18.51 -45.15
C ASP A 237 -3.27 -19.41 -44.23
N ASN A 238 -2.04 -18.99 -43.88
CA ASN A 238 -1.13 -19.81 -43.10
C ASN A 238 -0.75 -19.09 -41.79
N PHE A 239 -0.39 -19.90 -40.78
CA PHE A 239 0.18 -19.40 -39.56
C PHE A 239 1.69 -19.39 -39.59
N ILE A 240 2.27 -18.24 -39.24
CA ILE A 240 3.71 -18.03 -39.08
C ILE A 240 3.99 -17.48 -37.68
N TYR A 241 5.24 -17.61 -37.24
CA TYR A 241 5.69 -16.95 -36.02
C TYR A 241 6.41 -15.65 -36.35
N GLY A 242 6.10 -14.58 -35.60
CA GLY A 242 6.66 -13.28 -35.89
C GLY A 242 6.67 -12.36 -34.66
N ASN A 243 7.12 -11.11 -34.89
CA ASN A 243 7.27 -10.12 -33.86
C ASN A 243 6.40 -8.86 -34.14
N PRO A 244 5.07 -8.99 -34.15
CA PRO A 244 4.17 -7.87 -34.38
C PRO A 244 4.19 -6.86 -33.24
N LYS A 245 3.72 -5.65 -33.51
CA LYS A 245 3.41 -4.68 -32.48
C LYS A 245 2.04 -4.97 -31.87
N ARG A 246 1.87 -4.64 -30.60
CA ARG A 246 0.54 -4.53 -30.00
C ARG A 246 -0.20 -3.36 -30.69
N PHE A 247 -1.49 -3.52 -30.91
CA PHE A 247 -2.29 -2.57 -31.70
C PHE A 247 -3.59 -2.14 -31.00
N HIS A 248 -3.93 -2.77 -29.85
CA HIS A 248 -5.11 -2.48 -29.04
C HIS A 248 -4.78 -2.64 -27.55
N ASP A 249 -3.91 -1.74 -27.02
CA ASP A 249 -3.41 -1.82 -25.66
C ASP A 249 -3.19 -0.44 -25.01
N ASP A 250 -3.89 0.59 -25.54
CA ASP A 250 -3.82 1.93 -25.00
C ASP A 250 -4.35 1.93 -23.56
N TYR A 251 -3.68 2.69 -22.71
CA TYR A 251 -4.01 2.83 -21.31
C TYR A 251 -4.02 4.29 -20.88
N PHE A 252 -5.06 4.68 -20.18
CA PHE A 252 -5.17 5.98 -19.53
C PHE A 252 -5.62 5.79 -18.08
N SER A 253 -5.03 6.52 -17.13
CA SER A 253 -5.53 6.62 -15.76
C SER A 253 -5.42 8.03 -15.23
N LEU A 254 -6.41 8.44 -14.45
CA LEU A 254 -6.50 9.70 -13.74
C LEU A 254 -6.88 9.41 -12.28
N LEU A 255 -6.17 10.01 -11.33
CA LEU A 255 -6.58 10.14 -9.93
C LEU A 255 -6.52 11.62 -9.55
N GLY A 256 -7.64 12.21 -9.22
CA GLY A 256 -7.75 13.55 -8.66
C GLY A 256 -8.29 13.49 -7.23
N GLN A 257 -7.68 14.19 -6.29
CA GLN A 257 -8.13 14.27 -4.91
C GLN A 257 -7.97 15.68 -4.37
N ILE A 258 -8.93 16.13 -3.61
CA ILE A 258 -8.80 17.31 -2.75
C ILE A 258 -9.11 16.89 -1.31
N GLU A 259 -8.23 17.24 -0.40
CA GLU A 259 -8.42 17.05 1.04
C GLU A 259 -8.41 18.41 1.73
N VAL A 260 -9.39 18.65 2.57
CA VAL A 260 -9.53 19.89 3.34
C VAL A 260 -9.74 19.53 4.80
N GLY A 261 -9.03 20.20 5.68
CA GLY A 261 -9.17 19.92 7.10
C GLY A 261 -8.51 20.93 8.00
N VAL A 262 -8.53 20.61 9.28
CA VAL A 262 -7.93 21.43 10.33
C VAL A 262 -7.06 20.56 11.23
N ALA A 263 -5.99 21.14 11.75
CA ALA A 263 -5.11 20.51 12.72
C ALA A 263 -4.97 21.33 13.99
N ASN A 264 -4.60 20.66 15.09
CA ASN A 264 -4.29 21.26 16.39
C ASN A 264 -5.45 22.11 16.98
N LYS A 265 -6.70 21.61 16.86
CA LYS A 265 -7.87 22.21 17.51
C LYS A 265 -8.16 21.57 18.86
N SER A 266 -8.86 22.29 19.74
CA SER A 266 -9.25 21.76 21.06
C SER A 266 -10.10 20.49 20.96
N TRP A 267 -10.95 20.38 19.93
CA TRP A 267 -11.84 19.25 19.69
C TRP A 267 -11.23 18.17 18.79
N ALA A 268 -10.18 18.46 18.02
CA ALA A 268 -9.50 17.49 17.14
C ALA A 268 -8.01 17.83 16.98
N ASP A 269 -7.13 16.85 17.11
CA ASP A 269 -5.73 17.00 16.70
C ASP A 269 -5.60 17.04 15.18
N ALA A 270 -6.46 16.30 14.49
CA ALA A 270 -6.62 16.34 13.03
C ALA A 270 -8.08 16.00 12.67
N PHE A 271 -8.66 16.77 11.77
CA PHE A 271 -9.95 16.46 11.13
C PHE A 271 -9.86 16.85 9.67
N PHE A 272 -10.03 15.88 8.78
CA PHE A 272 -9.94 16.06 7.34
C PHE A 272 -11.14 15.43 6.65
N VAL A 273 -11.62 16.09 5.61
CA VAL A 273 -12.59 15.56 4.67
C VAL A 273 -11.95 15.58 3.29
N SER A 274 -12.07 14.51 2.55
CA SER A 274 -11.55 14.44 1.19
C SER A 274 -12.60 13.96 0.19
N ALA A 275 -12.51 14.51 -1.02
CA ALA A 275 -13.22 14.02 -2.18
C ALA A 275 -12.19 13.60 -3.24
N SER A 276 -12.39 12.45 -3.88
CA SER A 276 -11.55 12.01 -4.97
C SER A 276 -12.37 11.43 -6.11
N TYR A 277 -11.82 11.58 -7.31
CA TYR A 277 -12.29 10.97 -8.53
C TYR A 277 -11.16 10.18 -9.18
N SER A 278 -11.44 8.96 -9.58
CA SER A 278 -10.53 8.16 -10.37
C SER A 278 -11.18 7.69 -11.65
N LYS A 279 -10.39 7.60 -12.72
CA LYS A 279 -10.83 7.08 -14.02
C LYS A 279 -9.72 6.22 -14.61
N THR A 280 -10.09 5.12 -15.26
CA THR A 280 -9.19 4.26 -16.03
C THR A 280 -9.89 3.83 -17.30
N ASP A 281 -9.26 4.08 -18.43
CA ASP A 281 -9.68 3.55 -19.74
C ASP A 281 -8.57 2.60 -20.23
N LYS A 282 -8.94 1.40 -20.59
CA LYS A 282 -7.99 0.35 -20.99
C LYS A 282 -8.51 -0.46 -22.17
N GLU A 283 -7.77 -0.45 -23.27
CA GLU A 283 -7.92 -1.41 -24.34
C GLU A 283 -7.36 -2.77 -23.92
N LEU A 284 -8.01 -3.84 -24.31
CA LEU A 284 -7.62 -5.20 -23.97
C LEU A 284 -7.07 -5.91 -25.20
N GLN A 285 -5.76 -6.11 -25.28
CA GLN A 285 -5.14 -6.78 -26.42
C GLN A 285 -5.23 -8.30 -26.33
N THR A 286 -5.22 -8.86 -25.11
CA THR A 286 -5.26 -10.32 -24.90
C THR A 286 -6.12 -10.68 -23.70
N GLY A 287 -6.63 -11.92 -23.70
CA GLY A 287 -7.23 -12.52 -22.52
C GLY A 287 -6.19 -13.10 -21.56
N ALA A 288 -6.62 -14.02 -20.72
CA ALA A 288 -5.75 -14.73 -19.77
C ALA A 288 -4.60 -15.51 -20.48
N VAL A 289 -4.76 -15.81 -21.75
CA VAL A 289 -3.76 -16.48 -22.60
C VAL A 289 -3.44 -15.62 -23.83
N GLN A 290 -2.17 -15.53 -24.19
CA GLN A 290 -1.70 -14.68 -25.30
C GLN A 290 -2.18 -15.16 -26.68
N THR A 291 -2.62 -16.40 -26.82
CA THR A 291 -3.18 -16.93 -28.05
C THR A 291 -4.58 -16.40 -28.37
N LYS A 292 -5.24 -15.77 -27.37
CA LYS A 292 -6.56 -15.15 -27.52
C LYS A 292 -6.38 -13.65 -27.68
N VAL A 293 -6.37 -13.20 -28.93
CA VAL A 293 -6.12 -11.80 -29.31
C VAL A 293 -7.45 -11.06 -29.44
N TYR A 294 -7.53 -9.88 -28.83
CA TYR A 294 -8.67 -8.98 -28.91
C TYR A 294 -8.29 -7.73 -29.71
N GLY A 295 -9.25 -7.11 -30.36
CA GLY A 295 -9.01 -5.94 -31.19
C GLY A 295 -10.00 -4.81 -30.98
N MET A 296 -11.08 -5.06 -30.20
CA MET A 296 -12.13 -4.07 -29.90
C MET A 296 -12.62 -4.13 -28.46
N ALA A 297 -12.12 -5.08 -27.68
CA ALA A 297 -12.53 -5.25 -26.30
C ALA A 297 -11.91 -4.18 -25.40
N GLU A 298 -12.71 -3.55 -24.54
CA GLU A 298 -12.27 -2.48 -23.65
C GLU A 298 -12.77 -2.70 -22.22
N ARG A 299 -12.05 -2.14 -21.26
CA ARG A 299 -12.49 -2.03 -19.88
C ARG A 299 -12.27 -0.61 -19.37
N ASN A 300 -13.37 0.03 -19.01
CA ASN A 300 -13.38 1.38 -18.48
C ASN A 300 -13.86 1.34 -17.04
N SER A 301 -13.28 2.14 -16.16
CA SER A 301 -13.75 2.28 -14.78
C SER A 301 -13.64 3.72 -14.32
N ASP A 302 -14.61 4.12 -13.51
CA ASP A 302 -14.64 5.40 -12.84
C ASP A 302 -15.17 5.26 -11.41
N ALA A 303 -14.65 6.07 -10.52
CA ALA A 303 -15.11 6.07 -9.14
C ALA A 303 -15.07 7.47 -8.52
N TRP A 304 -16.12 7.78 -7.76
CA TRP A 304 -16.15 8.90 -6.83
C TRP A 304 -15.99 8.39 -5.40
N ASN A 305 -15.20 9.07 -4.61
CA ASN A 305 -15.03 8.76 -3.20
C ASN A 305 -15.15 10.02 -2.34
N ILE A 306 -15.86 9.89 -1.23
CA ILE A 306 -15.86 10.87 -0.13
C ILE A 306 -15.38 10.17 1.12
N SER A 307 -14.42 10.78 1.83
CA SER A 307 -13.93 10.23 3.08
C SER A 307 -13.72 11.32 4.14
N ALA A 308 -13.81 10.91 5.40
CA ALA A 308 -13.52 11.75 6.55
C ALA A 308 -12.57 11.02 7.50
N HIS A 309 -11.62 11.74 8.07
CA HIS A 309 -10.67 11.23 9.04
C HIS A 309 -10.65 12.14 10.26
N TYR A 310 -10.72 11.55 11.45
CA TYR A 310 -10.67 12.27 12.73
C TYR A 310 -9.66 11.61 13.65
N GLN A 311 -8.83 12.44 14.28
CA GLN A 311 -7.85 12.03 15.28
C GLN A 311 -7.95 12.92 16.50
N LYS A 312 -7.93 12.30 17.69
CA LYS A 312 -7.91 13.00 18.97
C LYS A 312 -7.04 12.25 19.98
N ARG A 313 -5.98 12.90 20.45
CA ARG A 313 -5.19 12.47 21.62
C ARG A 313 -5.88 12.94 22.90
N ASN A 314 -5.71 12.19 23.99
CA ASN A 314 -6.39 12.43 25.27
C ASN A 314 -7.92 12.54 25.08
N PHE A 315 -8.51 11.58 24.33
CA PHE A 315 -9.91 11.63 23.90
C PHE A 315 -10.89 11.64 25.07
N ILE A 316 -10.92 10.62 25.93
CA ILE A 316 -11.72 10.55 27.17
C ILE A 316 -10.78 10.54 28.37
N LEU A 317 -9.70 9.75 28.29
CA LEU A 317 -8.70 9.62 29.32
C LEU A 317 -7.36 10.20 28.83
N LYS A 318 -6.52 10.61 29.77
CA LYS A 318 -5.12 10.97 29.46
C LYS A 318 -4.42 9.78 28.82
N ASN A 319 -3.63 10.03 27.77
CA ASN A 319 -2.92 9.02 26.97
C ASN A 319 -3.83 8.06 26.18
N MET A 320 -5.12 8.35 26.04
CA MET A 320 -6.03 7.64 25.16
C MET A 320 -6.13 8.37 23.83
N GLN A 321 -5.87 7.68 22.72
CA GLN A 321 -5.96 8.26 21.39
C GLN A 321 -7.05 7.55 20.59
N LEU A 322 -7.92 8.34 19.96
CA LEU A 322 -8.92 7.87 19.02
C LEU A 322 -8.53 8.28 17.61
N ASN A 323 -8.55 7.32 16.68
CA ASN A 323 -8.44 7.54 15.24
C ASN A 323 -9.66 6.91 14.58
N THR A 324 -10.43 7.68 13.84
CA THR A 324 -11.56 7.16 13.08
C THR A 324 -11.47 7.60 11.63
N ALA A 325 -11.92 6.73 10.73
CA ALA A 325 -12.05 7.06 9.33
C ALA A 325 -13.36 6.47 8.77
N LEU A 326 -14.02 7.23 7.94
CA LEU A 326 -15.21 6.86 7.19
C LEU A 326 -14.95 7.12 5.72
N SER A 327 -15.32 6.19 4.86
CA SER A 327 -15.19 6.34 3.41
C SER A 327 -16.38 5.71 2.72
N HIS A 328 -16.90 6.40 1.71
CA HIS A 328 -17.89 5.85 0.79
C HIS A 328 -17.44 6.10 -0.65
N THR A 329 -17.44 5.04 -1.43
CA THR A 329 -17.00 5.05 -2.83
C THR A 329 -18.14 4.57 -3.71
N TRP A 330 -18.46 5.31 -4.75
CA TRP A 330 -19.30 4.88 -5.86
C TRP A 330 -18.37 4.43 -6.99
N ASP A 331 -18.19 3.13 -7.11
CA ASP A 331 -17.31 2.51 -8.11
C ASP A 331 -18.15 1.89 -9.22
N HIS A 332 -17.79 2.21 -10.45
CA HIS A 332 -18.44 1.72 -11.65
C HIS A 332 -17.37 1.23 -12.63
N SER A 333 -17.62 0.09 -13.25
CA SER A 333 -16.81 -0.38 -14.36
C SER A 333 -17.67 -0.91 -15.49
N LEU A 334 -17.23 -0.70 -16.72
CA LEU A 334 -17.86 -1.12 -17.96
C LEU A 334 -16.87 -1.99 -18.73
N THR A 335 -17.30 -3.20 -19.11
CA THR A 335 -16.59 -4.02 -20.08
C THR A 335 -17.35 -3.99 -21.39
N VAL A 336 -16.68 -3.55 -22.45
CA VAL A 336 -17.22 -3.48 -23.82
C VAL A 336 -16.70 -4.66 -24.62
N ASP A 337 -17.60 -5.46 -25.18
CA ASP A 337 -17.31 -6.65 -25.99
C ASP A 337 -18.38 -6.83 -27.06
N THR A 338 -18.34 -5.93 -28.06
CA THR A 338 -19.46 -5.71 -29.00
C THR A 338 -19.23 -6.30 -30.39
N THR A 339 -18.09 -6.94 -30.65
CA THR A 339 -17.76 -7.45 -31.98
C THR A 339 -17.79 -8.97 -32.04
N TYR A 340 -18.24 -9.51 -33.19
CA TYR A 340 -18.15 -10.93 -33.53
C TYR A 340 -16.95 -11.22 -34.45
N ARG A 341 -15.76 -10.74 -34.02
CA ARG A 341 -14.53 -10.91 -34.78
C ARG A 341 -13.50 -11.68 -33.97
N LYS A 342 -12.77 -12.57 -34.66
CA LYS A 342 -11.61 -13.22 -34.11
C LYS A 342 -10.37 -12.55 -34.66
N TYR A 343 -9.64 -11.82 -33.84
CA TYR A 343 -8.42 -11.12 -34.22
C TYR A 343 -7.18 -12.01 -34.12
N TYR A 344 -6.16 -11.59 -34.82
CA TYR A 344 -4.84 -12.21 -34.82
C TYR A 344 -3.77 -11.17 -34.58
N TRP A 345 -2.57 -11.60 -34.25
CA TRP A 345 -1.46 -10.71 -33.94
C TRP A 345 -1.00 -9.81 -35.10
N ASP A 346 -1.34 -10.11 -36.33
CA ASP A 346 -1.13 -9.24 -37.50
C ASP A 346 -2.11 -8.05 -37.58
N GLY A 347 -3.06 -7.96 -36.63
CA GLY A 347 -4.14 -6.96 -36.61
C GLY A 347 -5.31 -7.28 -37.53
N GLY A 348 -5.22 -8.33 -38.31
CA GLY A 348 -6.33 -8.80 -39.14
C GLY A 348 -7.32 -9.64 -38.34
N TYR A 349 -8.50 -9.88 -38.91
CA TYR A 349 -9.57 -10.63 -38.27
C TYR A 349 -10.31 -11.52 -39.30
N ILE A 350 -11.09 -12.43 -38.75
CA ILE A 350 -12.15 -13.14 -39.47
C ILE A 350 -13.48 -12.92 -38.73
N ASP A 351 -14.58 -12.93 -39.48
CA ASP A 351 -15.91 -12.87 -38.87
C ASP A 351 -16.18 -14.16 -38.09
N GLY A 352 -16.74 -14.02 -36.91
CA GLY A 352 -17.08 -15.07 -35.97
C GLY A 352 -18.55 -15.08 -35.62
N GLN A 353 -18.91 -16.00 -34.72
CA GLN A 353 -20.26 -16.10 -34.17
C GLN A 353 -20.31 -15.78 -32.66
N ARG A 354 -19.20 -15.35 -32.12
CA ARG A 354 -19.03 -15.10 -30.67
C ARG A 354 -18.24 -13.82 -30.47
N ASN A 355 -18.52 -13.14 -29.38
CA ASN A 355 -17.75 -11.98 -28.97
C ASN A 355 -16.34 -12.37 -28.50
N GLU A 356 -15.47 -11.39 -28.28
CA GLU A 356 -14.05 -11.60 -28.05
C GLU A 356 -13.74 -12.20 -26.66
N ILE A 357 -14.33 -11.67 -25.59
CA ILE A 357 -14.01 -12.03 -24.21
C ILE A 357 -14.91 -13.18 -23.73
N MET A 358 -16.23 -12.97 -23.76
CA MET A 358 -17.20 -13.86 -23.10
C MET A 358 -17.59 -15.05 -23.97
N GLY A 359 -17.33 -14.97 -25.27
CA GLY A 359 -17.66 -16.04 -26.23
C GLY A 359 -19.16 -16.30 -26.36
N LYS A 360 -20.00 -15.26 -26.16
CA LYS A 360 -21.46 -15.27 -26.22
C LYS A 360 -21.98 -14.12 -27.07
N GLU A 361 -23.11 -13.55 -26.69
CA GLU A 361 -23.71 -12.37 -27.33
C GLU A 361 -22.87 -11.10 -27.11
N ARG A 362 -23.07 -10.10 -27.96
CA ARG A 362 -22.51 -8.75 -27.77
C ARG A 362 -22.87 -8.26 -26.40
N SER A 363 -21.92 -7.61 -25.73
CA SER A 363 -22.06 -7.24 -24.32
C SER A 363 -21.52 -5.84 -24.07
N MET A 364 -22.28 -5.08 -23.31
CA MET A 364 -21.83 -3.87 -22.62
C MET A 364 -22.17 -4.07 -21.14
N ARG A 365 -21.25 -4.71 -20.42
CA ARG A 365 -21.47 -5.17 -19.05
C ARG A 365 -21.03 -4.17 -18.02
N HIS A 366 -21.99 -3.71 -17.23
CA HIS A 366 -21.81 -2.77 -16.15
C HIS A 366 -21.68 -3.46 -14.80
N TYR A 367 -20.78 -2.93 -13.98
CA TYR A 367 -20.57 -3.29 -12.58
C TYR A 367 -20.62 -2.02 -11.74
N LYS A 368 -21.55 -1.94 -10.80
CA LYS A 368 -21.60 -0.91 -9.77
C LYS A 368 -21.26 -1.55 -8.45
N ARG A 369 -20.16 -1.11 -7.83
CA ARG A 369 -19.62 -1.65 -6.58
C ARG A 369 -19.48 -0.58 -5.52
N PRO A 370 -20.63 -0.05 -4.97
CA PRO A 370 -20.52 0.89 -3.86
C PRO A 370 -19.79 0.22 -2.69
N LEU A 371 -18.77 0.90 -2.17
CA LEU A 371 -17.96 0.44 -1.05
C LEU A 371 -18.05 1.42 0.10
N THR A 372 -18.53 0.96 1.25
CA THR A 372 -18.50 1.73 2.50
C THR A 372 -17.48 1.11 3.44
N VAL A 373 -16.54 1.91 3.94
CA VAL A 373 -15.55 1.51 4.94
C VAL A 373 -15.68 2.40 6.16
N VAL A 374 -15.78 1.79 7.33
CA VAL A 374 -15.71 2.47 8.62
C VAL A 374 -14.57 1.86 9.42
N ARG A 375 -13.70 2.69 9.95
CA ARG A 375 -12.61 2.28 10.82
C ARG A 375 -12.62 3.11 12.09
N ALA A 376 -12.47 2.46 13.24
CA ALA A 376 -12.26 3.11 14.52
C ALA A 376 -11.12 2.39 15.25
N ASN A 377 -10.12 3.15 15.67
CA ASN A 377 -8.98 2.64 16.41
C ASN A 377 -8.81 3.44 17.69
N LEU A 378 -8.85 2.76 18.81
CA LEU A 378 -8.67 3.33 20.15
C LEU A 378 -7.39 2.77 20.74
N ASP A 379 -6.42 3.61 20.99
CA ASP A 379 -5.14 3.28 21.58
C ASP A 379 -5.05 3.89 22.97
N TYR A 380 -4.78 3.08 24.00
CA TYR A 380 -4.70 3.51 25.38
C TYR A 380 -3.38 3.11 26.02
N LYS A 381 -2.51 4.08 26.18
CA LYS A 381 -1.24 3.92 26.89
C LYS A 381 -1.44 4.12 28.39
N LEU A 382 -1.61 2.99 29.10
CA LEU A 382 -1.78 3.00 30.56
C LEU A 382 -0.55 3.59 31.26
N ASN A 383 0.65 3.14 30.83
CA ASN A 383 1.95 3.65 31.27
C ASN A 383 3.03 3.34 30.22
N ASN A 384 4.30 3.49 30.55
CA ASN A 384 5.39 3.22 29.61
C ASN A 384 5.58 1.72 29.28
N HIS A 385 4.97 0.84 30.06
CA HIS A 385 5.11 -0.62 29.93
C HIS A 385 3.89 -1.29 29.30
N HIS A 386 2.72 -0.67 29.38
CA HIS A 386 1.45 -1.30 29.01
C HIS A 386 0.66 -0.39 28.08
N ASN A 387 0.33 -0.91 26.89
CA ASN A 387 -0.51 -0.25 25.91
C ASN A 387 -1.59 -1.21 25.41
N PHE A 388 -2.83 -0.75 25.32
CA PHE A 388 -3.99 -1.49 24.83
C PHE A 388 -4.49 -0.84 23.55
N ASN A 389 -4.84 -1.64 22.55
CA ASN A 389 -5.42 -1.16 21.32
C ASN A 389 -6.69 -1.93 21.01
N LEU A 390 -7.77 -1.21 20.72
CA LEU A 390 -9.03 -1.76 20.23
C LEU A 390 -9.25 -1.19 18.83
N ASN A 391 -9.45 -2.06 17.85
CA ASN A 391 -9.69 -1.68 16.47
C ASN A 391 -10.96 -2.32 15.95
N TYR A 392 -11.77 -1.53 15.26
CA TYR A 392 -12.93 -1.99 14.53
C TYR A 392 -12.83 -1.56 13.08
N HIS A 393 -13.11 -2.49 12.17
CA HIS A 393 -13.15 -2.26 10.74
C HIS A 393 -14.42 -2.88 10.16
N LEU A 394 -15.21 -2.07 9.47
CA LEU A 394 -16.34 -2.49 8.65
C LEU A 394 -16.03 -2.22 7.19
N SER A 395 -16.24 -3.21 6.34
CA SER A 395 -16.32 -2.99 4.89
C SER A 395 -17.62 -3.60 4.36
N ARG A 396 -18.42 -2.79 3.65
CA ARG A 396 -19.65 -3.21 3.00
C ARG A 396 -19.55 -2.91 1.51
N THR A 397 -19.56 -3.95 0.71
CA THR A 397 -19.43 -3.89 -0.75
C THR A 397 -20.72 -4.34 -1.40
N GLY A 398 -21.32 -3.50 -2.22
CA GLY A 398 -22.38 -3.87 -3.15
C GLY A 398 -21.80 -4.47 -4.44
N ASN A 399 -22.60 -5.18 -5.20
CA ASN A 399 -22.21 -5.74 -6.48
C ASN A 399 -23.44 -5.82 -7.40
N ASP A 400 -23.78 -4.69 -8.02
CA ASP A 400 -24.86 -4.61 -9.00
C ASP A 400 -24.30 -4.86 -10.39
N ARG A 401 -24.90 -5.78 -11.12
CA ARG A 401 -24.46 -6.17 -12.46
C ARG A 401 -25.64 -6.11 -13.42
N TYR A 402 -25.45 -5.54 -14.58
CA TYR A 402 -26.41 -5.55 -15.67
C TYR A 402 -25.68 -5.42 -17.03
N ASP A 403 -26.36 -5.74 -18.11
CA ASP A 403 -25.82 -5.66 -19.47
C ASP A 403 -26.81 -4.92 -20.36
N ASP A 404 -26.31 -3.98 -21.17
CA ASP A 404 -27.16 -3.16 -22.05
C ASP A 404 -27.50 -3.87 -23.38
N LEU A 405 -26.73 -4.86 -23.79
CA LEU A 405 -26.88 -5.57 -25.06
C LEU A 405 -27.25 -7.04 -24.90
N ASP A 406 -26.65 -7.74 -23.95
CA ASP A 406 -26.93 -9.15 -23.68
C ASP A 406 -28.23 -9.29 -22.87
N THR A 407 -29.35 -9.47 -23.58
CA THR A 407 -30.67 -9.64 -22.97
C THR A 407 -30.83 -10.98 -22.25
N THR A 408 -29.87 -11.90 -22.43
CA THR A 408 -29.87 -13.20 -21.71
C THR A 408 -29.15 -13.12 -20.35
N PHE A 409 -28.48 -11.99 -20.10
CA PHE A 409 -27.81 -11.78 -18.84
C PHE A 409 -28.80 -11.38 -17.74
N GLU A 410 -28.81 -12.12 -16.65
CA GLU A 410 -29.66 -11.80 -15.51
C GLU A 410 -28.96 -10.78 -14.58
N PRO A 411 -29.57 -9.60 -14.35
CA PRO A 411 -29.04 -8.61 -13.42
C PRO A 411 -29.00 -9.16 -12.00
N SER A 412 -27.97 -8.79 -11.24
CA SER A 412 -27.87 -9.15 -9.82
C SER A 412 -27.51 -7.94 -8.96
N ASN A 413 -27.98 -7.99 -7.71
CA ASN A 413 -27.70 -6.97 -6.69
C ASN A 413 -27.35 -7.71 -5.39
N ASP A 414 -26.07 -7.92 -5.17
CA ASP A 414 -25.55 -8.65 -4.03
C ASP A 414 -24.82 -7.70 -3.08
N VAL A 415 -24.76 -8.02 -1.80
CA VAL A 415 -24.05 -7.24 -0.79
C VAL A 415 -23.23 -8.16 0.10
N VAL A 416 -21.97 -7.82 0.29
CA VAL A 416 -21.10 -8.52 1.26
C VAL A 416 -20.65 -7.52 2.32
N SER A 417 -20.98 -7.81 3.58
CA SER A 417 -20.51 -7.03 4.73
C SER A 417 -19.52 -7.84 5.55
N LYS A 418 -18.39 -7.23 5.87
CA LYS A 418 -17.34 -7.81 6.71
C LYS A 418 -17.08 -6.89 7.89
N HIS A 419 -17.03 -7.45 9.09
CA HIS A 419 -16.62 -6.75 10.29
C HIS A 419 -15.39 -7.43 10.85
N ILE A 420 -14.40 -6.67 11.26
CA ILE A 420 -13.18 -7.17 11.91
C ILE A 420 -13.01 -6.38 13.20
N LEU A 421 -13.14 -7.08 14.32
CA LEU A 421 -12.87 -6.51 15.64
C LEU A 421 -11.53 -7.06 16.12
N GLY A 422 -10.58 -6.17 16.41
CA GLY A 422 -9.24 -6.53 16.87
C GLY A 422 -8.95 -5.92 18.23
N PHE A 423 -8.42 -6.71 19.14
CA PHE A 423 -7.87 -6.24 20.40
C PHE A 423 -6.40 -6.65 20.48
N SER A 424 -5.52 -5.73 20.89
CA SER A 424 -4.14 -6.05 21.19
C SER A 424 -3.66 -5.44 22.49
N TYR A 425 -2.80 -6.18 23.18
CA TYR A 425 -2.07 -5.77 24.35
C TYR A 425 -0.57 -5.76 24.03
N ASN A 426 0.02 -4.58 24.13
CA ASN A 426 1.43 -4.36 23.89
C ASN A 426 2.14 -4.11 25.22
N GLN A 427 3.24 -4.81 25.44
CA GLN A 427 4.01 -4.76 26.67
C GLN A 427 5.48 -4.43 26.35
N SER A 428 6.03 -3.46 27.08
CA SER A 428 7.44 -3.07 26.99
C SER A 428 8.10 -3.26 28.34
N LEU A 429 9.06 -4.17 28.42
CA LEU A 429 9.75 -4.58 29.65
C LEU A 429 11.25 -4.33 29.53
N LEU A 430 11.97 -4.43 30.65
CA LEU A 430 13.43 -4.31 30.72
C LEU A 430 13.92 -3.02 30.01
N GLU A 431 13.31 -1.90 30.34
CA GLU A 431 13.64 -0.57 29.78
C GLU A 431 13.55 -0.55 28.22
N GLY A 432 12.57 -1.27 27.66
CA GLY A 432 12.35 -1.33 26.21
C GLY A 432 13.20 -2.38 25.46
N LYS A 433 14.04 -3.15 26.19
CA LYS A 433 14.79 -4.25 25.58
C LYS A 433 13.89 -5.42 25.17
N MET A 434 12.77 -5.60 25.85
CA MET A 434 11.80 -6.66 25.56
C MET A 434 10.45 -6.06 25.23
N GLU A 435 9.93 -6.36 24.06
CA GLU A 435 8.60 -5.97 23.62
C GLU A 435 7.78 -7.20 23.26
N ASN A 436 6.57 -7.27 23.81
CA ASN A 436 5.60 -8.32 23.56
C ASN A 436 4.33 -7.72 23.01
N VAL A 437 3.69 -8.42 22.08
CA VAL A 437 2.37 -8.07 21.55
C VAL A 437 1.52 -9.34 21.57
N PHE A 438 0.34 -9.26 22.19
CA PHE A 438 -0.68 -10.30 22.17
C PHE A 438 -1.91 -9.71 21.52
N PHE A 439 -2.53 -10.45 20.60
CA PHE A 439 -3.72 -9.94 19.93
C PHE A 439 -4.72 -11.04 19.58
N ILE A 440 -5.96 -10.62 19.48
CA ILE A 440 -7.10 -11.43 19.05
C ILE A 440 -7.91 -10.64 18.03
N LYS A 441 -8.47 -11.33 17.03
CA LYS A 441 -9.29 -10.77 15.96
C LYS A 441 -10.56 -11.61 15.81
N ASP A 442 -11.73 -10.99 15.77
CA ASP A 442 -12.99 -11.62 15.40
C ASP A 442 -13.38 -11.14 14.00
N TYR A 443 -13.57 -12.09 13.08
CA TYR A 443 -13.94 -11.84 11.70
C TYR A 443 -15.39 -12.27 11.49
N ILE A 444 -16.27 -11.32 11.23
CA ILE A 444 -17.69 -11.55 10.99
C ILE A 444 -17.95 -11.33 9.50
N ASN A 445 -18.42 -12.37 8.81
CA ASN A 445 -18.78 -12.31 7.40
C ASN A 445 -20.30 -12.42 7.25
N HIS A 446 -20.90 -11.45 6.57
CA HIS A 446 -22.33 -11.40 6.31
C HIS A 446 -22.60 -11.18 4.81
N PRO A 447 -22.50 -12.22 3.96
CA PRO A 447 -22.93 -12.16 2.58
C PRO A 447 -24.47 -12.17 2.51
N ASN A 448 -25.03 -11.31 1.69
CA ASN A 448 -26.44 -11.31 1.29
C ASN A 448 -26.48 -11.45 -0.23
N ILE A 449 -26.63 -12.70 -0.67
CA ILE A 449 -26.65 -13.08 -2.08
C ILE A 449 -28.09 -13.24 -2.51
N ARG A 450 -28.53 -12.41 -3.45
CA ARG A 450 -29.92 -12.39 -3.91
C ARG A 450 -30.15 -13.29 -5.12
N GLN A 451 -29.16 -13.40 -6.01
CA GLN A 451 -29.27 -14.28 -7.18
C GLN A 451 -27.90 -14.60 -7.76
N THR A 452 -27.67 -15.85 -8.10
CA THR A 452 -26.50 -16.30 -8.86
C THR A 452 -26.99 -17.25 -9.95
N ASP A 453 -27.60 -16.71 -11.00
CA ASP A 453 -27.92 -17.48 -12.19
C ASP A 453 -26.78 -17.38 -13.19
N GLN A 454 -25.67 -18.05 -12.87
CA GLN A 454 -24.76 -18.51 -13.91
C GLN A 454 -24.87 -20.03 -13.96
N PRO A 455 -25.09 -20.64 -15.12
CA PRO A 455 -25.08 -22.08 -15.25
C PRO A 455 -23.73 -22.58 -14.71
N SER A 456 -23.80 -23.27 -13.59
CA SER A 456 -22.63 -23.90 -13.02
C SER A 456 -22.14 -24.93 -14.01
N VAL A 457 -20.87 -24.84 -14.42
CA VAL A 457 -20.20 -25.87 -15.23
C VAL A 457 -20.19 -27.22 -14.47
N THR A 458 -20.54 -27.23 -13.22
CA THR A 458 -20.74 -28.43 -12.40
C THR A 458 -21.81 -28.15 -11.36
N GLY A 459 -23.05 -28.55 -11.59
CA GLY A 459 -24.12 -28.98 -10.68
C GLY A 459 -24.23 -28.45 -9.25
N SER A 460 -23.73 -27.26 -8.92
CA SER A 460 -23.91 -26.67 -7.59
C SER A 460 -25.15 -25.80 -7.59
N GLU A 461 -26.07 -26.10 -6.70
CA GLU A 461 -27.31 -25.35 -6.47
C GLU A 461 -27.00 -23.88 -6.18
N ALA A 462 -27.82 -22.98 -6.76
CA ALA A 462 -27.73 -21.54 -6.49
C ALA A 462 -27.96 -21.32 -4.98
N VAL A 463 -26.91 -20.83 -4.28
CA VAL A 463 -27.05 -20.50 -2.86
C VAL A 463 -27.68 -19.11 -2.77
N GLN A 464 -28.96 -19.04 -2.54
CA GLN A 464 -29.69 -17.85 -2.12
C GLN A 464 -29.68 -17.74 -0.60
N GLY A 465 -29.43 -16.56 -0.06
CA GLY A 465 -29.63 -16.31 1.36
C GLY A 465 -28.61 -15.43 2.01
N SER A 466 -28.84 -15.16 3.26
CA SER A 466 -27.95 -14.40 4.15
C SER A 466 -27.52 -15.32 5.29
N THR A 467 -26.25 -15.53 5.46
CA THR A 467 -25.70 -16.35 6.54
C THR A 467 -24.54 -15.61 7.20
N THR A 468 -24.69 -15.28 8.49
CA THR A 468 -23.60 -14.70 9.27
C THR A 468 -22.71 -15.81 9.82
N LYS A 469 -21.40 -15.68 9.62
CA LYS A 469 -20.39 -16.60 10.18
C LYS A 469 -19.29 -15.82 10.84
N ASN A 470 -18.84 -16.31 11.99
CA ASN A 470 -17.75 -15.73 12.77
C ASN A 470 -16.54 -16.66 12.73
N TYR A 471 -15.36 -16.05 12.70
CA TYR A 471 -14.08 -16.75 12.70
C TYR A 471 -13.12 -16.03 13.63
N LEU A 472 -12.31 -16.78 14.35
CA LEU A 472 -11.37 -16.24 15.33
C LEU A 472 -9.95 -16.32 14.82
N GLY A 473 -9.22 -15.19 14.91
CA GLY A 473 -7.78 -15.14 14.74
C GLY A 473 -7.09 -14.67 16.01
N TYR A 474 -5.88 -15.09 16.21
CA TYR A 474 -5.08 -14.69 17.37
C TYR A 474 -3.59 -14.77 17.06
N GLY A 475 -2.79 -14.03 17.81
CA GLY A 475 -1.35 -14.08 17.60
C GLY A 475 -0.55 -13.45 18.72
N VAL A 476 0.74 -13.69 18.62
CA VAL A 476 1.75 -13.21 19.56
C VAL A 476 3.00 -12.77 18.79
N GLY A 477 3.61 -11.71 19.27
CA GLY A 477 4.92 -11.29 18.81
C GLY A 477 5.82 -10.95 19.99
N LEU A 478 7.10 -11.26 19.86
CA LEU A 478 8.13 -10.99 20.84
C LEU A 478 9.37 -10.43 20.15
N ARG A 479 9.93 -9.37 20.72
CA ARG A 479 11.25 -8.86 20.37
C ARG A 479 12.09 -8.77 21.63
N TYR A 480 13.32 -9.25 21.57
CA TYR A 480 14.30 -9.10 22.65
C TYR A 480 15.61 -8.55 22.10
N THR A 481 16.03 -7.40 22.61
CA THR A 481 17.32 -6.77 22.29
C THR A 481 18.38 -7.28 23.25
N VAL A 482 19.21 -8.19 22.77
CA VAL A 482 20.32 -8.79 23.55
C VAL A 482 21.43 -7.76 23.75
N ALA A 483 21.80 -7.08 22.69
CA ALA A 483 22.81 -6.02 22.63
C ALA A 483 22.45 -5.06 21.49
N GLU A 484 23.13 -3.93 21.38
CA GLU A 484 22.94 -2.99 20.25
C GLU A 484 23.18 -3.68 18.91
N ALA A 485 24.15 -4.58 18.85
CA ALA A 485 24.47 -5.36 17.67
C ALA A 485 23.53 -6.55 17.42
N LEU A 486 22.65 -6.93 18.34
CA LEU A 486 21.83 -8.14 18.20
C LEU A 486 20.47 -7.99 18.88
N ALA A 487 19.42 -8.12 18.10
CA ALA A 487 18.06 -8.32 18.58
C ALA A 487 17.43 -9.54 17.90
N VAL A 488 16.55 -10.22 18.62
CA VAL A 488 15.80 -11.40 18.14
C VAL A 488 14.33 -11.06 18.15
N LYS A 489 13.60 -11.47 17.12
CA LYS A 489 12.14 -11.34 17.04
C LYS A 489 11.49 -12.67 16.64
N VAL A 490 10.37 -12.99 17.27
CA VAL A 490 9.57 -14.17 16.96
C VAL A 490 8.11 -13.73 16.91
N SER A 491 7.36 -14.20 15.93
CA SER A 491 5.93 -13.94 15.86
C SER A 491 5.16 -15.14 15.30
N TYR A 492 3.94 -15.30 15.81
CA TYR A 492 2.98 -16.29 15.36
C TYR A 492 1.60 -15.65 15.22
N GLU A 493 0.86 -16.04 14.20
CA GLU A 493 -0.54 -15.65 14.00
C GLU A 493 -1.32 -16.81 13.38
N HIS A 494 -2.44 -17.16 14.02
CA HIS A 494 -3.54 -17.86 13.39
C HIS A 494 -4.47 -16.81 12.79
N SER A 495 -4.53 -16.72 11.46
CA SER A 495 -5.33 -15.72 10.75
C SER A 495 -6.34 -16.36 9.81
N VAL A 496 -7.42 -15.61 9.53
CA VAL A 496 -8.51 -16.03 8.66
C VAL A 496 -8.68 -15.00 7.56
N ARG A 497 -8.76 -15.45 6.30
CA ARG A 497 -9.11 -14.61 5.15
C ARG A 497 -10.52 -14.94 4.67
N LEU A 498 -11.35 -13.93 4.67
CA LEU A 498 -12.71 -14.04 4.12
C LEU A 498 -12.66 -13.86 2.59
N PRO A 499 -13.35 -14.70 1.80
CA PRO A 499 -13.47 -14.50 0.38
C PRO A 499 -13.98 -13.09 0.06
N ILE A 500 -13.44 -12.47 -0.98
CA ILE A 500 -13.92 -11.16 -1.45
C ILE A 500 -15.13 -11.33 -2.37
N ALA A 501 -15.89 -10.25 -2.60
CA ALA A 501 -17.07 -10.27 -3.45
C ALA A 501 -16.75 -10.80 -4.87
N ARG A 502 -15.60 -10.44 -5.46
CA ARG A 502 -15.16 -10.91 -6.77
C ARG A 502 -14.91 -12.43 -6.82
N GLU A 503 -14.42 -13.03 -5.74
CA GLU A 503 -14.19 -14.48 -5.66
C GLU A 503 -15.50 -15.25 -5.53
N LEU A 504 -16.42 -14.73 -4.70
CA LEU A 504 -17.73 -15.35 -4.48
C LEU A 504 -18.66 -15.18 -5.68
N LEU A 505 -18.71 -13.98 -6.25
CA LEU A 505 -19.74 -13.55 -7.20
C LEU A 505 -19.21 -13.45 -8.63
N GLY A 506 -17.89 -13.67 -8.84
CA GLY A 506 -17.25 -13.48 -10.12
C GLY A 506 -17.18 -12.01 -10.55
N ASN A 507 -16.78 -11.81 -11.80
CA ASN A 507 -16.78 -10.49 -12.43
C ASN A 507 -17.76 -10.39 -13.61
N GLY A 508 -18.57 -11.46 -13.86
CA GLY A 508 -19.57 -11.56 -14.93
C GLY A 508 -19.00 -11.51 -16.35
N THR A 509 -17.69 -11.43 -16.48
CA THR A 509 -17.00 -11.51 -17.76
C THR A 509 -16.28 -12.84 -17.88
N ASN A 510 -15.06 -12.92 -17.41
CA ASN A 510 -14.20 -14.09 -17.51
C ASN A 510 -13.95 -14.79 -16.16
N ILE A 511 -14.51 -14.29 -15.04
CA ILE A 511 -14.41 -14.93 -13.74
C ILE A 511 -15.79 -15.43 -13.33
N TYR A 512 -15.94 -16.73 -13.20
CA TYR A 512 -17.19 -17.36 -12.75
C TYR A 512 -17.38 -17.25 -11.23
N ALA A 513 -18.63 -17.14 -10.82
CA ALA A 513 -19.01 -17.13 -9.40
C ALA A 513 -18.70 -18.48 -8.72
N ASN A 514 -18.30 -18.44 -7.44
CA ASN A 514 -18.22 -19.60 -6.58
C ASN A 514 -18.63 -19.24 -5.15
N VAL A 515 -19.93 -19.30 -4.86
CA VAL A 515 -20.48 -18.98 -3.54
C VAL A 515 -20.19 -20.05 -2.48
N ALA A 516 -19.70 -21.23 -2.89
CA ALA A 516 -19.33 -22.33 -1.99
C ALA A 516 -17.91 -22.18 -1.41
N LEU A 517 -17.18 -21.11 -1.76
CA LEU A 517 -15.84 -20.87 -1.23
C LEU A 517 -15.83 -20.78 0.30
N LYS A 518 -14.91 -21.54 0.89
CA LYS A 518 -14.62 -21.50 2.32
C LYS A 518 -13.56 -20.46 2.60
N PRO A 519 -13.59 -19.80 3.75
CA PRO A 519 -12.48 -18.95 4.21
C PRO A 519 -11.16 -19.73 4.29
N GLU A 520 -10.08 -19.05 3.98
CA GLU A 520 -8.73 -19.58 4.21
C GLU A 520 -8.36 -19.41 5.69
N ASN A 521 -7.67 -20.40 6.23
CA ASN A 521 -7.06 -20.31 7.57
C ASN A 521 -5.54 -20.48 7.42
N SER A 522 -4.78 -19.66 8.11
CA SER A 522 -3.33 -19.73 8.02
C SER A 522 -2.66 -19.69 9.39
N ASP A 523 -1.73 -20.62 9.62
CA ASP A 523 -0.79 -20.56 10.72
C ASP A 523 0.54 -19.99 10.20
N ASN A 524 0.85 -18.76 10.62
CA ASN A 524 2.02 -17.99 10.21
C ASN A 524 3.05 -17.92 11.34
N PHE A 525 4.23 -18.45 11.12
CA PHE A 525 5.34 -18.39 12.06
C PHE A 525 6.53 -17.65 11.44
N ASN A 526 7.10 -16.67 12.16
CA ASN A 526 8.33 -15.99 11.78
C ASN A 526 9.31 -16.00 12.95
N ALA A 527 10.59 -16.22 12.65
CA ALA A 527 11.68 -16.03 13.59
C ALA A 527 12.83 -15.31 12.88
N GLY A 528 13.39 -14.29 13.51
CA GLY A 528 14.43 -13.49 12.88
C GLY A 528 15.37 -12.87 13.89
N LEU A 529 16.51 -12.43 13.37
CA LEU A 529 17.51 -11.66 14.10
C LEU A 529 17.89 -10.43 13.28
N PHE A 530 18.20 -9.34 13.95
CA PHE A 530 18.67 -8.12 13.31
C PHE A 530 19.60 -7.35 14.24
N GLY A 531 20.40 -6.48 13.68
CA GLY A 531 21.29 -5.64 14.46
C GLY A 531 22.09 -4.67 13.61
N THR A 532 22.79 -3.79 14.31
CA THR A 532 23.72 -2.85 13.70
C THR A 532 25.11 -3.13 14.26
N TRP A 533 26.05 -3.41 13.38
CA TRP A 533 27.42 -3.70 13.75
C TRP A 533 28.37 -2.61 13.23
N HIS A 534 29.24 -2.12 14.12
CA HIS A 534 30.20 -1.05 13.86
C HIS A 534 31.64 -1.59 13.96
N PRO A 535 32.20 -2.24 12.90
CA PRO A 535 33.57 -2.71 12.91
C PRO A 535 34.57 -1.56 12.69
N GLY A 536 34.85 -0.78 13.73
CA GLY A 536 35.81 0.36 13.67
C GLY A 536 35.17 1.69 13.26
N THR A 537 36.01 2.70 13.08
CA THR A 537 35.57 4.06 12.69
C THR A 537 35.21 4.14 11.21
N GLY A 538 33.95 4.45 10.88
CA GLY A 538 33.51 4.81 9.52
C GLY A 538 32.71 3.73 8.77
N HIS A 539 32.52 2.54 9.33
CA HIS A 539 31.70 1.51 8.71
C HIS A 539 30.54 1.10 9.62
N THR A 540 29.33 1.08 9.07
CA THR A 540 28.12 0.60 9.75
C THR A 540 27.47 -0.46 8.88
N PHE A 541 27.25 -1.64 9.45
CA PHE A 541 26.53 -2.74 8.82
C PHE A 541 25.20 -2.93 9.54
N TYR A 542 24.11 -2.78 8.82
CA TYR A 542 22.80 -3.24 9.27
C TYR A 542 22.51 -4.59 8.64
N TYR A 543 22.15 -5.56 9.45
CA TYR A 543 21.79 -6.90 9.00
C TYR A 543 20.45 -7.36 9.58
N GLU A 544 19.71 -8.11 8.78
CA GLU A 544 18.49 -8.78 9.18
C GLU A 544 18.44 -10.15 8.49
N ALA A 545 18.16 -11.19 9.27
CA ALA A 545 17.90 -12.53 8.74
C ALA A 545 16.63 -13.06 9.40
N SER A 546 15.71 -13.57 8.63
CA SER A 546 14.45 -14.13 9.13
C SER A 546 14.06 -15.41 8.39
N GLY A 547 13.62 -16.41 9.13
CA GLY A 547 12.96 -17.59 8.62
C GLY A 547 11.46 -17.51 8.82
N PHE A 548 10.70 -18.10 7.92
CA PHE A 548 9.25 -18.14 8.00
C PHE A 548 8.70 -19.51 7.62
N PHE A 549 7.58 -19.84 8.24
CA PHE A 549 6.77 -21.01 7.92
C PHE A 549 5.30 -20.60 7.86
N ARG A 550 4.60 -21.07 6.84
CA ARG A 550 3.17 -20.81 6.61
C ARG A 550 2.48 -22.14 6.29
N LYS A 551 1.37 -22.40 6.96
CA LYS A 551 0.42 -23.45 6.60
C LYS A 551 -0.90 -22.81 6.32
N VAL A 552 -1.40 -22.91 5.08
CA VAL A 552 -2.69 -22.35 4.68
C VAL A 552 -3.63 -23.47 4.31
N ASP A 553 -4.71 -23.60 5.05
CA ASP A 553 -5.79 -24.54 4.76
C ASP A 553 -6.91 -23.84 3.98
N ASN A 554 -7.56 -24.55 3.06
CA ASN A 554 -8.59 -24.05 2.14
C ASN A 554 -8.10 -22.86 1.28
N TYR A 555 -6.83 -22.87 0.85
CA TYR A 555 -6.28 -21.80 0.04
C TYR A 555 -7.13 -21.55 -1.22
N ILE A 556 -7.48 -20.29 -1.49
CA ILE A 556 -8.28 -19.90 -2.65
C ILE A 556 -7.37 -19.55 -3.80
N GLN A 557 -7.40 -20.36 -4.85
CA GLN A 557 -6.65 -20.12 -6.09
C GLN A 557 -7.60 -19.98 -7.28
N SER A 558 -7.12 -19.32 -8.34
CA SER A 558 -7.81 -19.27 -9.62
C SER A 558 -7.45 -20.47 -10.48
N GLU A 559 -8.45 -21.14 -11.02
CA GLU A 559 -8.31 -22.17 -12.07
C GLU A 559 -8.70 -21.54 -13.41
N VAL A 560 -7.83 -21.65 -14.40
CA VAL A 560 -8.03 -21.09 -15.73
C VAL A 560 -8.49 -22.18 -16.70
N ALA A 561 -9.62 -21.96 -17.35
CA ALA A 561 -10.07 -22.78 -18.48
C ALA A 561 -9.42 -22.25 -19.76
N GLU A 562 -8.28 -22.84 -20.15
CA GLU A 562 -7.43 -22.36 -21.27
C GLU A 562 -8.20 -22.18 -22.59
N LYS A 563 -9.09 -23.09 -22.93
CA LYS A 563 -9.85 -23.02 -24.19
C LYS A 563 -10.85 -21.86 -24.23
N GLU A 564 -11.37 -21.48 -23.07
CA GLU A 564 -12.40 -20.45 -22.96
C GLU A 564 -11.85 -19.10 -22.52
N GLY A 565 -10.62 -19.05 -21.98
CA GLY A 565 -10.01 -17.85 -21.41
C GLY A 565 -10.77 -17.35 -20.17
N THR A 566 -11.51 -18.25 -19.52
CA THR A 566 -12.27 -17.96 -18.31
C THR A 566 -11.57 -18.56 -17.09
N MET A 567 -11.91 -18.07 -15.90
CA MET A 567 -11.35 -18.56 -14.65
C MET A 567 -12.42 -18.71 -13.57
N LYS A 568 -12.14 -19.55 -12.58
CA LYS A 568 -12.97 -19.75 -11.40
C LYS A 568 -12.07 -19.86 -10.18
N TYR A 569 -12.49 -19.29 -9.07
CA TYR A 569 -11.80 -19.49 -7.80
C TYR A 569 -12.26 -20.77 -7.12
N THR A 570 -11.31 -21.57 -6.62
CA THR A 570 -11.57 -22.84 -5.92
C THR A 570 -10.70 -22.93 -4.67
N ASN A 571 -11.13 -23.73 -3.69
CA ASN A 571 -10.33 -24.03 -2.53
C ASN A 571 -9.43 -25.25 -2.79
N VAL A 572 -8.13 -25.12 -2.56
CA VAL A 572 -7.22 -26.26 -2.43
C VAL A 572 -7.05 -26.64 -0.97
N PRO A 573 -6.89 -27.94 -0.63
CA PRO A 573 -6.94 -28.41 0.75
C PRO A 573 -5.91 -27.74 1.67
N ALA A 574 -4.65 -27.72 1.27
CA ALA A 574 -3.58 -27.10 2.05
C ALA A 574 -2.39 -26.70 1.20
N VAL A 575 -1.73 -25.60 1.59
CA VAL A 575 -0.48 -25.11 1.02
C VAL A 575 0.52 -24.89 2.15
N HIS A 576 1.76 -25.40 1.97
CA HIS A 576 2.85 -25.21 2.91
C HIS A 576 3.96 -24.38 2.26
N ILE A 577 4.37 -23.29 2.92
CA ILE A 577 5.40 -22.39 2.43
C ILE A 577 6.45 -22.20 3.54
N LYS A 578 7.71 -22.32 3.18
CA LYS A 578 8.84 -22.05 4.08
C LYS A 578 9.95 -21.35 3.33
N GLY A 579 10.66 -20.47 4.00
CA GLY A 579 11.77 -19.76 3.41
C GLY A 579 12.60 -18.98 4.41
N VAL A 580 13.64 -18.36 3.89
CA VAL A 580 14.55 -17.49 4.64
C VAL A 580 14.76 -16.21 3.85
N ASP A 581 14.65 -15.07 4.53
CA ASP A 581 15.00 -13.75 4.02
C ASP A 581 16.28 -13.27 4.70
N CYS A 582 17.23 -12.79 3.90
CA CYS A 582 18.46 -12.16 4.40
C CYS A 582 18.62 -10.78 3.77
N LEU A 583 18.98 -9.82 4.60
CA LEU A 583 19.21 -8.44 4.19
C LEU A 583 20.48 -7.91 4.86
N LEU A 584 21.35 -7.31 4.06
CA LEU A 584 22.57 -6.67 4.53
C LEU A 584 22.67 -5.29 3.87
N TYR A 585 22.73 -4.25 4.69
CA TYR A 585 23.03 -2.89 4.24
C TYR A 585 24.38 -2.44 4.78
N THR A 586 25.16 -1.78 3.93
CA THR A 586 26.34 -1.07 4.34
C THR A 586 26.08 0.42 4.26
N SER A 587 26.43 1.20 5.28
CA SER A 587 26.47 2.65 5.16
C SER A 587 27.66 3.01 4.27
N PRO A 588 27.48 3.87 3.23
CA PRO A 588 28.58 4.32 2.41
C PRO A 588 29.62 5.02 3.31
N SER A 589 30.89 4.72 3.08
CA SER A 589 31.99 5.42 3.71
C SER A 589 31.91 6.93 3.37
N PRO A 590 32.31 7.84 4.26
CA PRO A 590 32.41 9.27 3.93
C PRO A 590 33.16 9.57 2.63
N ARG A 591 34.09 8.71 2.21
CA ARG A 591 34.83 8.82 0.94
C ARG A 591 33.99 8.55 -0.31
N ASP A 592 32.87 7.82 -0.20
CA ASP A 592 32.00 7.53 -1.34
C ASP A 592 31.05 8.71 -1.63
N THR A 593 30.77 9.57 -0.64
CA THR A 593 30.00 10.80 -0.81
C THR A 593 30.80 11.92 -1.46
N GLU A 594 32.14 11.90 -1.37
CA GLU A 594 33.01 12.89 -2.05
C GLU A 594 33.22 12.60 -3.54
N ARG A 595 33.04 11.34 -3.99
CA ARG A 595 33.14 10.96 -5.41
C ARG A 595 31.87 11.18 -6.23
N SER A 596 30.76 11.50 -5.59
CA SER A 596 29.46 11.74 -6.23
C SER A 596 29.05 13.22 -6.28
N ARG A 597 29.99 14.13 -5.96
CA ARG A 597 29.82 15.59 -6.14
C ARG A 597 30.49 16.09 -7.40
#